data_449f5e491ff32da7abec21e8ea8ff196
#
_entry.id   449f5e491ff32da7abec21e8ea8ff196
#
_cell.length_a   1.000
_cell.length_b   1.000
_cell.length_c   1.000
_cell.angle_alpha   90.00
_cell.angle_beta   90.00
_cell.angle_gamma   90.00
#
_symmetry.space_group_name_H-M   'P 1'
#
loop_
_entity.id
_entity.type
_entity.pdbx_description
1 polymer ?
#
loop_
_entity_poly.entity_id
_entity_poly.type
_entity_poly.pdbx_seq_one_letter_code
_entity_poly.pdbx_strand_id
1 'polypeptide(L)'
;MFNKCYKLTNIDVSSFNTSNVTNMKAMFQACYKITTLDLSHFDTSNVVYMTYMFQSSNLLTNLDLTSFNTSNVVDMQNMFYGCAKLTNIDLSSFDFSSVTASSNIFYNVPTSSLIYVKDNASKEFILGVRSDLSNVQIKNV
;
A
#
# COMPACT_ATOMS: atom_id res chain seq x y z
N MET A 1 6.38 5.82 -12.12
CA MET A 1 6.07 5.49 -13.55
C MET A 1 4.68 5.99 -13.93
N PHE A 2 3.58 5.51 -13.33
CA PHE A 2 2.20 5.94 -13.64
C PHE A 2 1.74 7.15 -12.83
N ASN A 3 2.64 7.99 -12.37
CA ASN A 3 2.30 9.17 -11.59
C ASN A 3 1.40 10.13 -12.40
N LYS A 4 0.29 10.55 -11.79
CA LYS A 4 -0.69 11.48 -12.37
C LYS A 4 -1.35 10.98 -13.67
N CYS A 5 -1.53 9.66 -13.78
CA CYS A 5 -2.28 9.06 -14.89
C CYS A 5 -3.80 9.24 -14.68
N TYR A 6 -4.26 10.48 -14.74
CA TYR A 6 -5.62 10.88 -14.35
C TYR A 6 -6.76 10.26 -15.15
N LYS A 7 -6.48 9.79 -16.36
CA LYS A 7 -7.49 9.26 -17.30
C LYS A 7 -7.49 7.75 -17.43
N LEU A 8 -6.41 7.08 -17.01
CA LEU A 8 -6.32 5.61 -17.14
C LEU A 8 -7.32 4.94 -16.21
N THR A 9 -8.10 4.04 -16.77
CA THR A 9 -9.07 3.20 -16.04
C THR A 9 -8.53 1.81 -15.75
N ASN A 10 -7.51 1.39 -16.49
CA ASN A 10 -6.80 0.14 -16.27
C ASN A 10 -5.31 0.32 -16.55
N ILE A 11 -4.49 -0.40 -15.82
CA ILE A 11 -3.02 -0.46 -16.01
C ILE A 11 -2.64 -1.94 -16.02
N ASP A 12 -2.13 -2.41 -17.16
CA ASP A 12 -1.52 -3.74 -17.25
C ASP A 12 -0.03 -3.63 -16.95
N VAL A 13 0.40 -4.26 -15.87
CA VAL A 13 1.78 -4.31 -15.41
C VAL A 13 2.33 -5.73 -15.40
N SER A 14 1.59 -6.70 -15.97
CA SER A 14 1.90 -8.13 -15.91
C SER A 14 3.28 -8.51 -16.49
N SER A 15 3.78 -7.71 -17.42
CA SER A 15 5.11 -7.92 -18.03
C SER A 15 6.27 -7.24 -17.29
N PHE A 16 5.98 -6.56 -16.15
CA PHE A 16 7.02 -5.81 -15.45
C PHE A 16 7.92 -6.74 -14.64
N ASN A 17 9.22 -6.67 -14.88
CA ASN A 17 10.20 -7.25 -13.99
C ASN A 17 10.63 -6.20 -12.95
N THR A 18 10.25 -6.40 -11.69
CA THR A 18 10.54 -5.46 -10.61
C THR A 18 11.66 -5.92 -9.68
N SER A 19 12.28 -7.07 -9.95
CA SER A 19 13.31 -7.69 -9.08
C SER A 19 14.51 -6.80 -8.76
N ASN A 20 14.85 -5.84 -9.62
CA ASN A 20 15.96 -4.90 -9.41
C ASN A 20 15.47 -3.50 -8.99
N VAL A 21 14.18 -3.31 -8.72
CA VAL A 21 13.63 -2.01 -8.37
C VAL A 21 13.88 -1.72 -6.89
N THR A 22 14.54 -0.62 -6.60
CA THR A 22 14.80 -0.14 -5.22
C THR A 22 13.89 1.00 -4.80
N ASN A 23 13.18 1.64 -5.74
CA ASN A 23 12.36 2.81 -5.48
C ASN A 23 11.05 2.76 -6.26
N MET A 24 9.93 2.59 -5.53
CA MET A 24 8.57 2.60 -6.07
C MET A 24 7.79 3.87 -5.67
N LYS A 25 8.52 4.95 -5.30
CA LYS A 25 7.92 6.22 -4.93
C LYS A 25 6.96 6.72 -6.01
N ALA A 26 5.74 7.05 -5.58
CA ALA A 26 4.70 7.63 -6.42
C ALA A 26 4.34 6.80 -7.69
N MET A 27 4.59 5.48 -7.69
CA MET A 27 4.41 4.65 -8.90
C MET A 27 2.99 4.72 -9.46
N PHE A 28 1.98 4.69 -8.59
CA PHE A 28 0.55 4.78 -8.95
C PHE A 28 -0.11 6.01 -8.31
N GLN A 29 0.66 7.07 -8.02
CA GLN A 29 0.14 8.28 -7.41
C GLN A 29 -0.86 8.98 -8.34
N ALA A 30 -1.99 9.41 -7.79
CA ALA A 30 -3.04 10.15 -8.48
C ALA A 30 -3.60 9.45 -9.73
N CYS A 31 -3.68 8.12 -9.66
CA CYS A 31 -4.38 7.30 -10.66
C CYS A 31 -5.89 7.31 -10.36
N TYR A 32 -6.56 8.45 -10.58
CA TYR A 32 -7.90 8.72 -10.07
C TYR A 32 -9.01 7.80 -10.60
N LYS A 33 -8.79 7.11 -11.72
CA LYS A 33 -9.80 6.27 -12.39
C LYS A 33 -9.57 4.76 -12.21
N ILE A 34 -8.43 4.38 -11.64
CA ILE A 34 -8.11 2.97 -11.41
C ILE A 34 -8.96 2.45 -10.24
N THR A 35 -9.66 1.35 -10.45
CA THR A 35 -10.47 0.68 -9.42
C THR A 35 -9.81 -0.56 -8.86
N THR A 36 -8.98 -1.23 -9.66
CA THR A 36 -8.24 -2.45 -9.30
C THR A 36 -6.83 -2.40 -9.88
N LEU A 37 -5.90 -3.05 -9.21
CA LEU A 37 -4.52 -3.26 -9.67
C LEU A 37 -4.12 -4.69 -9.33
N ASP A 38 -3.63 -5.45 -10.31
CA ASP A 38 -2.99 -6.73 -10.07
C ASP A 38 -1.47 -6.53 -9.94
N LEU A 39 -0.97 -6.70 -8.73
CA LEU A 39 0.44 -6.57 -8.37
C LEU A 39 1.02 -7.89 -7.88
N SER A 40 0.32 -9.01 -8.09
CA SER A 40 0.67 -10.34 -7.55
C SER A 40 2.05 -10.84 -7.98
N HIS A 41 2.55 -10.37 -9.13
CA HIS A 41 3.87 -10.75 -9.68
C HIS A 41 5.00 -9.77 -9.31
N PHE A 42 4.70 -8.70 -8.55
CA PHE A 42 5.74 -7.75 -8.14
C PHE A 42 6.70 -8.39 -7.13
N ASP A 43 7.98 -8.39 -7.45
CA ASP A 43 9.05 -8.63 -6.49
C ASP A 43 9.49 -7.29 -5.90
N THR A 44 9.24 -7.10 -4.61
CA THR A 44 9.60 -5.88 -3.88
C THR A 44 10.73 -6.08 -2.89
N SER A 45 11.42 -7.23 -2.94
CA SER A 45 12.47 -7.60 -1.98
C SER A 45 13.64 -6.61 -1.91
N ASN A 46 13.91 -5.87 -2.99
CA ASN A 46 14.95 -4.86 -3.04
C ASN A 46 14.43 -3.42 -2.86
N VAL A 47 13.12 -3.23 -2.64
CA VAL A 47 12.52 -1.89 -2.53
C VAL A 47 12.82 -1.27 -1.17
N VAL A 48 13.31 -0.03 -1.20
CA VAL A 48 13.63 0.78 -0.02
C VAL A 48 12.59 1.89 0.21
N TYR A 49 12.01 2.43 -0.87
CA TYR A 49 11.09 3.57 -0.81
C TYR A 49 9.76 3.26 -1.48
N MET A 50 8.65 3.39 -0.71
CA MET A 50 7.26 3.25 -1.17
C MET A 50 6.43 4.52 -0.91
N THR A 51 7.10 5.65 -0.67
CA THR A 51 6.48 6.97 -0.41
C THR A 51 5.49 7.32 -1.51
N TYR A 52 4.26 7.71 -1.16
CA TYR A 52 3.19 8.11 -2.09
C TYR A 52 2.74 7.04 -3.09
N MET A 53 3.08 5.77 -2.94
CA MET A 53 2.92 4.77 -3.99
C MET A 53 1.50 4.71 -4.58
N PHE A 54 0.46 4.79 -3.72
CA PHE A 54 -0.96 4.80 -4.12
C PHE A 54 -1.68 6.10 -3.76
N GLN A 55 -0.93 7.15 -3.38
CA GLN A 55 -1.53 8.41 -2.92
C GLN A 55 -2.58 8.92 -3.92
N SER A 56 -3.76 9.27 -3.40
CA SER A 56 -4.87 9.84 -4.16
C SER A 56 -5.40 8.96 -5.30
N SER A 57 -5.19 7.64 -5.23
CA SER A 57 -5.86 6.69 -6.12
C SER A 57 -7.28 6.43 -5.58
N ASN A 58 -8.15 7.43 -5.75
CA ASN A 58 -9.39 7.61 -5.00
C ASN A 58 -10.47 6.56 -5.28
N LEU A 59 -10.39 5.83 -6.40
CA LEU A 59 -11.36 4.82 -6.78
C LEU A 59 -10.89 3.38 -6.50
N LEU A 60 -9.66 3.18 -6.02
CA LEU A 60 -9.23 1.85 -5.54
C LEU A 60 -10.13 1.40 -4.39
N THR A 61 -10.69 0.20 -4.50
CA THR A 61 -11.57 -0.40 -3.49
C THR A 61 -10.92 -1.53 -2.71
N ASN A 62 -10.15 -2.37 -3.41
CA ASN A 62 -9.43 -3.50 -2.86
C ASN A 62 -7.99 -3.46 -3.33
N LEU A 63 -7.07 -3.84 -2.45
CA LEU A 63 -5.66 -3.91 -2.77
C LEU A 63 -5.04 -5.13 -2.07
N ASP A 64 -4.69 -6.13 -2.88
CA ASP A 64 -3.96 -7.31 -2.43
C ASP A 64 -2.46 -7.04 -2.60
N LEU A 65 -1.75 -6.98 -1.50
CA LEU A 65 -0.31 -6.76 -1.44
C LEU A 65 0.42 -7.94 -0.79
N THR A 66 -0.18 -9.13 -0.79
CA THR A 66 0.39 -10.35 -0.17
C THR A 66 1.69 -10.81 -0.85
N SER A 67 1.94 -10.40 -2.10
CA SER A 67 3.20 -10.65 -2.79
C SER A 67 4.36 -9.73 -2.32
N PHE A 68 4.05 -8.65 -1.58
CA PHE A 68 5.06 -7.65 -1.23
C PHE A 68 5.95 -8.13 -0.08
N ASN A 69 7.26 -8.07 -0.29
CA ASN A 69 8.26 -8.15 0.76
C ASN A 69 8.71 -6.73 1.12
N THR A 70 8.42 -6.29 2.33
CA THR A 70 8.73 -4.92 2.79
C THR A 70 9.86 -4.86 3.81
N SER A 71 10.61 -5.95 4.01
CA SER A 71 11.67 -6.04 5.02
C SER A 71 12.78 -4.98 4.87
N ASN A 72 13.00 -4.49 3.65
CA ASN A 72 13.99 -3.44 3.35
C ASN A 72 13.38 -2.04 3.24
N VAL A 73 12.06 -1.89 3.37
CA VAL A 73 11.39 -0.60 3.20
C VAL A 73 11.56 0.28 4.42
N VAL A 74 12.13 1.48 4.22
CA VAL A 74 12.35 2.47 5.28
C VAL A 74 11.37 3.63 5.25
N ASP A 75 10.73 3.91 4.11
CA ASP A 75 9.82 5.04 3.96
C ASP A 75 8.52 4.64 3.27
N MET A 76 7.42 4.72 4.03
CA MET A 76 6.04 4.46 3.58
C MET A 76 5.15 5.71 3.74
N GLN A 77 5.73 6.92 3.87
CA GLN A 77 4.94 8.14 4.08
C GLN A 77 3.89 8.30 2.97
N ASN A 78 2.66 8.62 3.39
CA ASN A 78 1.54 8.89 2.49
C ASN A 78 1.22 7.74 1.51
N MET A 79 1.60 6.50 1.78
CA MET A 79 1.47 5.39 0.82
C MET A 79 0.03 5.23 0.32
N PHE A 80 -0.97 5.30 1.21
CA PHE A 80 -2.39 5.20 0.88
C PHE A 80 -3.15 6.51 1.13
N TYR A 81 -2.43 7.64 1.29
CA TYR A 81 -3.05 8.95 1.54
C TYR A 81 -4.13 9.26 0.50
N GLY A 82 -5.35 9.56 0.93
CA GLY A 82 -6.44 9.96 0.05
C GLY A 82 -7.06 8.82 -0.77
N CYS A 83 -6.78 7.56 -0.47
CA CYS A 83 -7.48 6.41 -1.08
C CYS A 83 -8.89 6.28 -0.47
N ALA A 84 -9.77 7.23 -0.78
CA ALA A 84 -11.04 7.44 -0.08
C ALA A 84 -12.08 6.32 -0.25
N LYS A 85 -11.89 5.40 -1.20
CA LYS A 85 -12.75 4.23 -1.42
C LYS A 85 -12.07 2.90 -1.10
N LEU A 86 -10.87 2.92 -0.55
CA LEU A 86 -10.13 1.71 -0.23
C LEU A 86 -10.70 1.05 1.02
N THR A 87 -11.52 0.03 0.84
CA THR A 87 -12.25 -0.66 1.91
C THR A 87 -11.63 -1.98 2.35
N ASN A 88 -10.73 -2.54 1.55
CA ASN A 88 -10.05 -3.79 1.85
C ASN A 88 -8.56 -3.72 1.44
N ILE A 89 -7.67 -3.94 2.40
CA ILE A 89 -6.20 -3.91 2.19
C ILE A 89 -5.59 -5.14 2.87
N ASP A 90 -4.91 -5.97 2.10
CA ASP A 90 -4.17 -7.10 2.66
C ASP A 90 -2.68 -6.75 2.78
N LEU A 91 -2.24 -6.52 4.01
CA LEU A 91 -0.85 -6.24 4.40
C LEU A 91 -0.28 -7.41 5.24
N SER A 92 -0.83 -8.61 5.10
CA SER A 92 -0.42 -9.76 5.92
C SER A 92 1.02 -10.24 5.64
N SER A 93 1.61 -9.81 4.54
CA SER A 93 3.03 -10.04 4.22
C SER A 93 3.99 -8.94 4.71
N PHE A 94 3.44 -7.78 5.14
CA PHE A 94 4.27 -6.62 5.46
C PHE A 94 5.09 -6.82 6.73
N ASP A 95 6.35 -6.42 6.64
CA ASP A 95 7.25 -6.20 7.76
C ASP A 95 7.46 -4.69 7.93
N PHE A 96 7.11 -4.17 9.11
CA PHE A 96 7.26 -2.74 9.42
C PHE A 96 8.51 -2.45 10.26
N SER A 97 9.33 -3.45 10.56
CA SER A 97 10.47 -3.33 11.49
C SER A 97 11.55 -2.35 11.01
N SER A 98 11.74 -2.22 9.70
CA SER A 98 12.71 -1.29 9.10
C SER A 98 12.13 0.10 8.84
N VAL A 99 10.82 0.31 9.01
CA VAL A 99 10.14 1.57 8.64
C VAL A 99 10.46 2.66 9.66
N THR A 100 11.12 3.72 9.20
CA THR A 100 11.48 4.90 10.00
C THR A 100 10.63 6.13 9.66
N ALA A 101 10.00 6.15 8.48
CA ALA A 101 9.16 7.24 8.01
C ALA A 101 7.76 6.70 7.61
N SER A 102 6.73 7.06 8.41
CA SER A 102 5.39 6.48 8.33
C SER A 102 4.24 7.48 8.43
N SER A 103 4.53 8.80 8.28
CA SER A 103 3.49 9.82 8.44
C SER A 103 2.39 9.69 7.39
N ASN A 104 1.13 9.84 7.84
CA ASN A 104 -0.07 9.89 7.01
C ASN A 104 -0.31 8.67 6.10
N ILE A 105 0.23 7.49 6.41
CA ILE A 105 0.10 6.30 5.55
C ILE A 105 -1.38 6.09 5.15
N PHE A 106 -2.32 6.17 6.11
CA PHE A 106 -3.75 5.92 5.89
C PHE A 106 -4.61 7.19 5.99
N TYR A 107 -4.04 8.39 5.86
CA TYR A 107 -4.83 9.61 5.94
C TYR A 107 -5.94 9.61 4.88
N ASN A 108 -7.19 9.87 5.32
CA ASN A 108 -8.39 9.86 4.46
C ASN A 108 -8.70 8.50 3.78
N VAL A 109 -8.19 7.40 4.33
CA VAL A 109 -8.72 6.04 4.08
C VAL A 109 -9.94 5.86 5.02
N PRO A 110 -11.03 5.18 4.62
CA PRO A 110 -12.19 4.99 5.50
C PRO A 110 -11.80 4.31 6.83
N THR A 111 -12.30 4.80 7.96
CA THR A 111 -11.97 4.25 9.29
C THR A 111 -12.45 2.82 9.50
N SER A 112 -13.48 2.41 8.75
CA SER A 112 -14.03 1.05 8.73
C SER A 112 -13.33 0.09 7.78
N SER A 113 -12.30 0.54 7.06
CA SER A 113 -11.59 -0.32 6.11
C SER A 113 -11.04 -1.55 6.80
N LEU A 114 -11.26 -2.71 6.18
CA LEU A 114 -10.70 -3.97 6.62
C LEU A 114 -9.22 -4.01 6.23
N ILE A 115 -8.34 -4.05 7.22
CA ILE A 115 -6.89 -4.11 7.03
C ILE A 115 -6.39 -5.40 7.67
N TYR A 116 -5.87 -6.32 6.86
CA TYR A 116 -5.22 -7.51 7.35
C TYR A 116 -3.74 -7.27 7.59
N VAL A 117 -3.23 -7.80 8.71
CA VAL A 117 -1.82 -7.77 9.12
C VAL A 117 -1.37 -9.14 9.60
N LYS A 118 -0.06 -9.39 9.65
CA LYS A 118 0.49 -10.71 10.02
C LYS A 118 0.42 -11.03 11.52
N ASP A 119 0.57 -10.01 12.38
CA ASP A 119 0.78 -10.20 13.81
C ASP A 119 0.39 -8.97 14.65
N ASN A 120 0.50 -9.09 15.98
CA ASN A 120 0.20 -8.01 16.92
C ASN A 120 1.12 -6.80 16.73
N ALA A 121 2.42 -7.00 16.48
CA ALA A 121 3.36 -5.90 16.30
C ALA A 121 2.98 -5.05 15.07
N SER A 122 2.59 -5.70 13.98
CA SER A 122 2.08 -5.03 12.77
C SER A 122 0.77 -4.29 13.04
N LYS A 123 -0.13 -4.89 13.84
CA LYS A 123 -1.39 -4.23 14.24
C LYS A 123 -1.13 -2.99 15.11
N GLU A 124 -0.24 -3.08 16.06
CA GLU A 124 0.18 -1.95 16.91
C GLU A 124 0.81 -0.83 16.08
N PHE A 125 1.67 -1.18 15.11
CA PHE A 125 2.24 -0.21 14.19
C PHE A 125 1.14 0.56 13.43
N ILE A 126 0.19 -0.14 12.81
CA ILE A 126 -0.91 0.46 12.05
C ILE A 126 -1.75 1.39 12.96
N LEU A 127 -2.13 0.93 14.15
CA LEU A 127 -2.92 1.73 15.09
C LEU A 127 -2.11 2.89 15.71
N GLY A 128 -0.78 2.77 15.77
CA GLY A 128 0.12 3.85 16.17
C GLY A 128 0.18 4.99 15.16
N VAL A 129 0.11 4.70 13.85
CA VAL A 129 0.08 5.72 12.79
C VAL A 129 -1.31 6.27 12.54
N ARG A 130 -2.38 5.49 12.86
CA ARG A 130 -3.77 5.93 12.75
C ARG A 130 -4.71 5.19 13.71
N SER A 131 -4.94 5.76 14.87
CA SER A 131 -5.64 5.14 16.00
C SER A 131 -7.16 5.00 15.83
N ASP A 132 -7.78 5.73 14.90
CA ASP A 132 -9.22 5.70 14.64
C ASP A 132 -9.65 4.59 13.66
N LEU A 133 -8.72 3.77 13.16
CA LEU A 133 -9.06 2.61 12.36
C LEU A 133 -9.74 1.53 13.21
N SER A 134 -10.94 1.13 12.84
CA SER A 134 -11.80 0.25 13.65
C SER A 134 -11.73 -1.23 13.25
N ASN A 135 -11.11 -1.58 12.12
CA ASN A 135 -11.17 -2.93 11.56
C ASN A 135 -9.80 -3.46 11.09
N VAL A 136 -8.80 -3.38 11.99
CA VAL A 136 -7.48 -3.98 11.76
C VAL A 136 -7.45 -5.38 12.35
N GLN A 137 -7.27 -6.41 11.51
CA GLN A 137 -7.37 -7.81 11.87
C GLN A 137 -6.07 -8.57 11.59
N ILE A 138 -5.73 -9.51 12.47
CA ILE A 138 -4.62 -10.44 12.23
C ILE A 138 -5.14 -11.55 11.33
N LYS A 139 -4.47 -11.76 10.19
CA LYS A 139 -4.77 -12.85 9.28
C LYS A 139 -4.06 -14.11 9.77
N ASN A 140 -4.82 -15.04 10.35
CA ASN A 140 -4.28 -16.35 10.66
C ASN A 140 -4.00 -17.09 9.33
N VAL A 141 -2.75 -17.44 9.10
CA VAL A 141 -2.28 -18.23 7.96
C VAL A 141 -2.21 -19.68 8.36
#